data_c54d148ecfc96e6fb7420da387c6e132
#
_entry.id   c54d148ecfc96e6fb7420da387c6e132
#
_cell.length_a   1.000
_cell.length_b   1.000
_cell.length_c   1.000
_cell.angle_alpha   90.00
_cell.angle_beta   90.00
_cell.angle_gamma   90.00
#
_symmetry.space_group_name_H-M   'P 1'
#
loop_
_entity.id
_entity.type
_entity.pdbx_description
1 polymer ?
#
loop_
_entity_poly.entity_id
_entity_poly.type
_entity_poly.pdbx_seq_one_letter_code
_entity_poly.pdbx_strand_id
1 'polypeptide(L)'
;MTLHQAEGPGAMRRGPDRRVGPTPRISRFSFLGGRRREFRREEEKEGSFVDRYSIRLWFLILWVALMNIGDSYFTLVHLQAGGVELNPVAGALLGTGRAGFVFVKSVLIALALCVLCLHKNFFLARLGLWIAAGSYTLLFAYHLSLFRVA
;
A
#
# COMPACT_ATOMS: atom_id res chain seq x y z
N MET A 1 34.90 34.95 51.38
CA MET A 1 35.21 33.58 50.96
C MET A 1 34.22 33.19 49.89
N THR A 2 34.53 33.59 48.65
CA THR A 2 33.67 33.46 47.48
C THR A 2 34.07 32.20 46.73
N LEU A 3 33.19 31.19 46.70
CA LEU A 3 33.39 29.96 45.94
C LEU A 3 33.17 30.24 44.47
N HIS A 4 34.25 30.19 43.71
CA HIS A 4 34.25 30.16 42.25
C HIS A 4 33.67 28.79 41.81
N GLN A 5 32.46 28.79 41.24
CA GLN A 5 31.97 27.63 40.53
C GLN A 5 32.71 27.53 39.17
N ALA A 6 33.51 26.49 39.05
CA ALA A 6 34.15 26.15 37.80
C ALA A 6 33.07 25.69 36.77
N GLU A 7 32.86 26.48 35.75
CA GLU A 7 32.10 26.06 34.56
C GLU A 7 32.88 24.94 33.83
N GLY A 8 32.30 23.76 33.78
CA GLY A 8 32.85 22.64 33.07
C GLY A 8 32.91 22.90 31.53
N PRO A 9 34.03 22.52 30.85
CA PRO A 9 34.17 22.74 29.43
C PRO A 9 33.31 21.73 28.67
N GLY A 10 32.37 22.19 27.85
CA GLY A 10 31.84 21.37 26.77
C GLY A 10 30.35 21.14 26.68
N ALA A 11 29.50 22.05 27.10
CA ALA A 11 28.14 22.06 26.57
C ALA A 11 28.17 22.50 25.10
N MET A 12 28.40 21.57 24.18
CA MET A 12 28.16 21.80 22.76
C MET A 12 26.74 22.31 22.59
N ARG A 13 26.61 23.61 22.36
CA ARG A 13 25.35 24.23 21.95
C ARG A 13 24.88 23.52 20.69
N ARG A 14 23.96 22.57 20.84
CA ARG A 14 23.22 22.02 19.70
C ARG A 14 22.50 23.19 19.06
N GLY A 15 22.94 23.56 17.85
CA GLY A 15 22.28 24.59 17.08
C GLY A 15 20.80 24.26 16.90
N PRO A 16 19.93 25.27 16.65
CA PRO A 16 18.51 25.06 16.48
C PRO A 16 18.27 23.99 15.41
N ASP A 17 17.37 23.07 15.72
CA ASP A 17 17.02 21.97 14.79
C ASP A 17 16.50 22.59 13.49
N ARG A 18 17.27 22.50 12.42
CA ARG A 18 16.95 23.09 11.10
C ARG A 18 15.77 22.41 10.42
N ARG A 19 15.09 21.47 11.09
CA ARG A 19 13.96 20.71 10.54
C ARG A 19 12.63 21.22 11.08
N VAL A 20 12.27 22.46 10.79
CA VAL A 20 11.01 23.12 11.21
C VAL A 20 9.87 22.87 10.20
N GLY A 21 9.80 21.72 9.54
CA GLY A 21 8.71 21.47 8.61
C GLY A 21 8.25 20.00 8.58
N PRO A 22 6.94 19.74 8.40
CA PRO A 22 6.44 18.38 8.21
C PRO A 22 7.04 17.79 6.92
N THR A 23 7.36 16.49 6.96
CA THR A 23 7.87 15.77 5.80
C THR A 23 6.86 15.78 4.66
N PRO A 24 7.22 16.18 3.43
CA PRO A 24 6.30 16.16 2.30
C PRO A 24 5.81 14.73 2.05
N ARG A 25 4.51 14.59 1.81
CA ARG A 25 3.83 13.29 1.58
C ARG A 25 4.39 12.58 0.35
N ILE A 26 4.67 13.34 -0.71
CA ILE A 26 5.20 12.83 -1.97
C ILE A 26 6.46 13.64 -2.29
N SER A 27 7.57 12.94 -2.55
CA SER A 27 8.80 13.51 -3.08
C SER A 27 9.16 12.77 -4.38
N ARG A 28 9.98 13.40 -5.22
CA ARG A 28 10.54 12.77 -6.43
C ARG A 28 11.26 11.44 -6.16
N PHE A 29 11.59 11.17 -4.89
CA PHE A 29 12.26 9.94 -4.46
C PHE A 29 11.32 8.88 -3.92
N SER A 30 10.00 9.15 -3.82
CA SER A 30 9.03 8.19 -3.30
C SER A 30 8.91 6.93 -4.18
N PHE A 31 9.25 7.04 -5.47
CA PHE A 31 9.17 5.95 -6.44
C PHE A 31 10.53 5.40 -6.87
N LEU A 32 11.63 6.19 -6.74
CA LEU A 32 12.94 5.86 -7.29
C LEU A 32 13.99 5.49 -6.23
N GLY A 33 13.58 5.29 -4.99
CA GLY A 33 14.48 5.01 -3.89
C GLY A 33 15.17 6.27 -3.37
N GLY A 34 14.85 6.67 -2.14
CA GLY A 34 15.25 7.95 -1.59
C GLY A 34 16.36 7.88 -0.57
N ARG A 35 16.81 9.07 -0.16
CA ARG A 35 17.84 9.27 0.86
C ARG A 35 17.34 9.00 2.29
N ARG A 36 16.02 8.91 2.53
CA ARG A 36 15.41 8.67 3.85
C ARG A 36 15.37 7.18 4.14
N ARG A 37 16.51 6.62 4.55
CA ARG A 37 16.66 5.17 4.74
C ARG A 37 16.26 4.69 6.12
N GLU A 38 16.33 5.53 7.15
CA GLU A 38 16.10 5.14 8.55
C GLU A 38 15.44 6.24 9.38
N PHE A 39 14.67 5.83 10.37
CA PHE A 39 14.14 6.69 11.40
C PHE A 39 15.23 6.93 12.45
N ARG A 40 15.35 8.16 12.95
CA ARG A 40 16.26 8.46 14.07
C ARG A 40 15.74 7.94 15.41
N ARG A 41 14.40 7.79 15.53
CA ARG A 41 13.72 7.26 16.73
C ARG A 41 12.58 6.35 16.27
N GLU A 42 12.34 5.26 17.01
CA GLU A 42 11.23 4.34 16.71
C GLU A 42 9.85 5.00 16.81
N GLU A 43 9.72 5.99 17.70
CA GLU A 43 8.49 6.79 17.88
C GLU A 43 8.11 7.62 16.64
N GLU A 44 9.07 7.96 15.78
CA GLU A 44 8.82 8.70 14.53
C GLU A 44 8.35 7.81 13.38
N LYS A 45 8.22 6.50 13.61
CA LYS A 45 7.93 5.51 12.57
C LYS A 45 6.49 5.57 12.08
N GLU A 46 5.56 5.81 13.00
CA GLU A 46 4.14 5.87 12.67
C GLU A 46 3.79 7.24 12.08
N GLY A 47 3.15 7.23 10.91
CA GLY A 47 2.75 8.47 10.22
C GLY A 47 3.86 9.19 9.43
N SER A 48 5.09 8.67 9.39
CA SER A 48 6.15 9.28 8.60
C SER A 48 6.28 8.68 7.21
N PHE A 49 6.64 9.51 6.23
CA PHE A 49 6.88 9.08 4.85
C PHE A 49 8.36 8.74 4.65
N VAL A 50 8.66 7.45 4.44
CA VAL A 50 10.01 6.95 4.21
C VAL A 50 10.07 6.26 2.86
N ASP A 51 11.15 6.51 2.13
CA ASP A 51 11.34 6.05 0.75
C ASP A 51 11.80 4.58 0.66
N ARG A 52 11.96 3.87 1.79
CA ARG A 52 12.37 2.46 1.80
C ARG A 52 11.18 1.54 1.95
N TYR A 53 11.01 0.66 0.98
CA TYR A 53 9.94 -0.34 0.95
C TYR A 53 10.48 -1.70 1.39
N SER A 54 9.78 -2.37 2.32
CA SER A 54 10.17 -3.70 2.77
C SER A 54 9.85 -4.75 1.71
N ILE A 55 10.64 -5.82 1.67
CA ILE A 55 10.39 -6.94 0.77
C ILE A 55 9.00 -7.58 1.02
N ARG A 56 8.55 -7.60 2.29
CA ARG A 56 7.22 -8.10 2.65
C ARG A 56 6.08 -7.28 2.02
N LEU A 57 6.25 -5.96 1.95
CA LEU A 57 5.29 -5.07 1.29
C LEU A 57 5.22 -5.36 -0.21
N TRP A 58 6.37 -5.57 -0.86
CA TRP A 58 6.41 -5.94 -2.27
C TRP A 58 5.71 -7.26 -2.55
N PHE A 59 5.94 -8.28 -1.72
CA PHE A 59 5.22 -9.55 -1.84
C PHE A 59 3.72 -9.37 -1.67
N LEU A 60 3.27 -8.55 -0.72
CA LEU A 60 1.85 -8.31 -0.48
C LEU A 60 1.18 -7.59 -1.66
N ILE A 61 1.84 -6.56 -2.22
CA ILE A 61 1.36 -5.84 -3.40
C ILE A 61 1.28 -6.78 -4.61
N LEU A 62 2.33 -7.55 -4.86
CA LEU A 62 2.37 -8.52 -5.96
C LEU A 62 1.29 -9.58 -5.79
N TRP A 63 1.08 -10.07 -4.58
CA TRP A 63 0.03 -11.04 -4.27
C TRP A 63 -1.36 -10.49 -4.62
N VAL A 64 -1.70 -9.29 -4.14
CA VAL A 64 -3.00 -8.67 -4.46
C VAL A 64 -3.15 -8.45 -5.97
N ALA A 65 -2.10 -8.01 -6.66
CA ALA A 65 -2.13 -7.81 -8.11
C ALA A 65 -2.38 -9.12 -8.87
N LEU A 66 -1.70 -10.21 -8.51
CA LEU A 66 -1.88 -11.54 -9.11
C LEU A 66 -3.29 -12.08 -8.84
N MET A 67 -3.77 -11.97 -7.61
CA MET A 67 -5.13 -12.40 -7.26
C MET A 67 -6.20 -11.60 -8.01
N ASN A 68 -6.00 -10.28 -8.20
CA ASN A 68 -6.90 -9.47 -9.02
C ASN A 68 -6.94 -9.90 -10.50
N ILE A 69 -5.78 -10.27 -11.07
CA ILE A 69 -5.72 -10.80 -12.44
C ILE A 69 -6.49 -12.12 -12.52
N GLY A 70 -6.24 -13.04 -11.58
CA GLY A 70 -6.93 -14.31 -11.51
C GLY A 70 -8.44 -14.16 -11.35
N ASP A 71 -8.88 -13.26 -10.45
CA ASP A 71 -10.29 -12.97 -10.26
C ASP A 71 -10.95 -12.39 -11.53
N SER A 72 -10.27 -11.48 -12.22
CA SER A 72 -10.76 -10.96 -13.51
C SER A 72 -10.89 -12.06 -14.57
N TYR A 73 -9.92 -12.97 -14.64
CA TYR A 73 -9.96 -14.12 -15.54
C TYR A 73 -11.13 -15.04 -15.24
N PHE A 74 -11.30 -15.46 -13.99
CA PHE A 74 -12.38 -16.36 -13.60
C PHE A 74 -13.77 -15.73 -13.76
N THR A 75 -13.92 -14.43 -13.46
CA THR A 75 -15.16 -13.69 -13.74
C THR A 75 -15.52 -13.78 -15.22
N LEU A 76 -14.56 -13.54 -16.13
CA LEU A 76 -14.83 -13.60 -17.56
C LEU A 76 -15.14 -15.03 -18.03
N VAL A 77 -14.48 -16.05 -17.50
CA VAL A 77 -14.77 -17.46 -17.82
C VAL A 77 -16.18 -17.84 -17.35
N HIS A 78 -16.54 -17.45 -16.13
CA HIS A 78 -17.87 -17.68 -15.57
C HIS A 78 -18.99 -17.05 -16.44
N LEU A 79 -18.77 -15.80 -16.86
CA LEU A 79 -19.71 -15.10 -17.75
C LEU A 79 -19.81 -15.76 -19.15
N GLN A 80 -18.71 -16.30 -19.67
CA GLN A 80 -18.72 -17.04 -20.94
C GLN A 80 -19.48 -18.35 -20.84
N ALA A 81 -19.48 -18.98 -19.67
CA ALA A 81 -20.25 -20.18 -19.37
C ALA A 81 -21.75 -19.92 -19.10
N GLY A 82 -22.22 -18.69 -19.28
CA GLY A 82 -23.64 -18.31 -19.07
C GLY A 82 -23.95 -17.86 -17.63
N GLY A 83 -22.94 -17.68 -16.80
CA GLY A 83 -23.08 -17.12 -15.45
C GLY A 83 -23.48 -15.64 -15.46
N VAL A 84 -23.98 -15.16 -14.34
CA VAL A 84 -24.43 -13.78 -14.15
C VAL A 84 -23.53 -13.10 -13.12
N GLU A 85 -23.12 -11.85 -13.41
CA GLU A 85 -22.42 -11.01 -12.44
C GLU A 85 -23.40 -10.44 -11.42
N LEU A 86 -23.18 -10.75 -10.15
CA LEU A 86 -24.04 -10.31 -9.05
C LEU A 86 -23.60 -8.98 -8.45
N ASN A 87 -22.33 -8.59 -8.65
CA ASN A 87 -21.82 -7.31 -8.16
C ASN A 87 -22.24 -6.17 -9.10
N PRO A 88 -23.08 -5.21 -8.64
CA PRO A 88 -23.57 -4.14 -9.51
C PRO A 88 -22.45 -3.24 -10.05
N VAL A 89 -21.34 -3.07 -9.30
CA VAL A 89 -20.19 -2.29 -9.76
C VAL A 89 -19.47 -3.03 -10.90
N ALA A 90 -19.23 -4.33 -10.74
CA ALA A 90 -18.64 -5.15 -11.78
C ALA A 90 -19.54 -5.25 -13.01
N GLY A 91 -20.85 -5.37 -12.82
CA GLY A 91 -21.86 -5.35 -13.88
C GLY A 91 -21.83 -4.04 -14.70
N ALA A 92 -21.75 -2.89 -14.03
CA ALA A 92 -21.61 -1.60 -14.71
C ALA A 92 -20.32 -1.51 -15.52
N LEU A 93 -19.21 -2.02 -15.00
CA LEU A 93 -17.91 -2.07 -15.70
C LEU A 93 -17.96 -3.01 -16.92
N LEU A 94 -18.68 -4.13 -16.83
CA LEU A 94 -18.86 -5.04 -17.95
C LEU A 94 -19.59 -4.40 -19.14
N GLY A 95 -20.42 -3.37 -18.88
CA GLY A 95 -21.04 -2.54 -19.92
C GLY A 95 -20.02 -1.85 -20.84
N THR A 96 -18.78 -1.65 -20.40
CA THR A 96 -17.68 -1.13 -21.24
C THR A 96 -17.02 -2.19 -22.13
N GLY A 97 -17.51 -3.42 -22.08
CA GLY A 97 -16.92 -4.58 -22.74
C GLY A 97 -15.88 -5.28 -21.86
N ARG A 98 -15.50 -6.51 -22.27
CA ARG A 98 -14.58 -7.37 -21.50
C ARG A 98 -13.22 -6.74 -21.26
N ALA A 99 -12.62 -6.15 -22.29
CA ALA A 99 -11.33 -5.46 -22.20
C ALA A 99 -11.44 -4.21 -21.30
N GLY A 100 -12.51 -3.43 -21.45
CA GLY A 100 -12.80 -2.27 -20.61
C GLY A 100 -12.94 -2.66 -19.14
N PHE A 101 -13.68 -3.71 -18.83
CA PHE A 101 -13.81 -4.24 -17.48
C PHE A 101 -12.45 -4.56 -16.85
N VAL A 102 -11.61 -5.37 -17.51
CA VAL A 102 -10.29 -5.75 -16.98
C VAL A 102 -9.41 -4.53 -16.82
N PHE A 103 -9.39 -3.62 -17.78
CA PHE A 103 -8.57 -2.41 -17.75
C PHE A 103 -8.96 -1.50 -16.58
N VAL A 104 -10.24 -1.12 -16.49
CA VAL A 104 -10.71 -0.19 -15.45
C VAL A 104 -10.52 -0.80 -14.06
N LYS A 105 -10.85 -2.09 -13.88
CA LYS A 105 -10.63 -2.81 -12.63
C LYS A 105 -9.15 -2.82 -12.23
N SER A 106 -8.27 -3.12 -13.17
CA SER A 106 -6.82 -3.15 -12.90
C SER A 106 -6.27 -1.77 -12.55
N VAL A 107 -6.73 -0.71 -13.22
CA VAL A 107 -6.35 0.68 -12.90
C VAL A 107 -6.83 1.07 -11.51
N LEU A 108 -8.07 0.77 -11.14
CA LEU A 108 -8.60 1.09 -9.81
C LEU A 108 -7.81 0.38 -8.69
N ILE A 109 -7.49 -0.90 -8.87
CA ILE A 109 -6.68 -1.66 -7.91
C ILE A 109 -5.25 -1.12 -7.85
N ALA A 110 -4.64 -0.80 -8.99
CA ALA A 110 -3.29 -0.22 -9.02
C ALA A 110 -3.24 1.12 -8.28
N LEU A 111 -4.23 2.00 -8.48
CA LEU A 111 -4.33 3.27 -7.77
C LEU A 111 -4.53 3.06 -6.26
N ALA A 112 -5.41 2.15 -5.87
CA ALA A 112 -5.62 1.81 -4.46
C ALA A 112 -4.33 1.28 -3.80
N LEU A 113 -3.62 0.36 -4.46
CA LEU A 113 -2.35 -0.17 -3.99
C LEU A 113 -1.27 0.92 -3.90
N CYS A 114 -1.20 1.84 -4.88
CA CYS A 114 -0.29 2.99 -4.81
C CYS A 114 -0.56 3.86 -3.59
N VAL A 115 -1.83 4.20 -3.32
CA VAL A 115 -2.22 5.00 -2.15
C VAL A 115 -1.84 4.28 -0.85
N LEU A 116 -2.17 3.00 -0.72
CA LEU A 116 -1.83 2.20 0.45
C LEU A 116 -0.31 2.05 0.63
N CYS A 117 0.43 1.91 -0.46
CA CYS A 117 1.88 1.83 -0.47
C CYS A 117 2.54 3.13 -0.01
N LEU A 118 2.06 4.28 -0.48
CA LEU A 118 2.54 5.60 -0.04
C LEU A 118 2.29 5.82 1.47
N HIS A 119 1.17 5.30 1.98
CA HIS A 119 0.77 5.43 3.37
C HIS A 119 1.15 4.21 4.23
N LYS A 120 2.08 3.37 3.80
CA LYS A 120 2.48 2.09 4.43
C LYS A 120 2.82 2.16 5.92
N ASN A 121 3.24 3.34 6.42
CA ASN A 121 3.61 3.55 7.82
C ASN A 121 2.39 3.92 8.71
N PHE A 122 1.21 4.11 8.10
CA PHE A 122 -0.02 4.34 8.84
C PHE A 122 -0.70 3.00 9.14
N PHE A 123 -1.24 2.85 10.33
CA PHE A 123 -1.94 1.64 10.74
C PHE A 123 -3.07 1.26 9.79
N LEU A 124 -3.91 2.23 9.39
CA LEU A 124 -5.03 2.01 8.47
C LEU A 124 -4.58 1.51 7.09
N ALA A 125 -3.47 1.99 6.58
CA ALA A 125 -2.96 1.54 5.28
C ALA A 125 -2.43 0.10 5.36
N ARG A 126 -1.76 -0.28 6.45
CA ARG A 126 -1.33 -1.67 6.68
C ARG A 126 -2.53 -2.59 6.82
N LEU A 127 -3.53 -2.19 7.60
CA LEU A 127 -4.78 -2.93 7.75
C LEU A 127 -5.48 -3.10 6.40
N GLY A 128 -5.60 -2.02 5.61
CA GLY A 128 -6.18 -2.04 4.27
C GLY A 128 -5.48 -3.02 3.31
N LEU A 129 -4.15 -3.08 3.34
CA LEU A 129 -3.38 -4.04 2.54
C LEU A 129 -3.67 -5.49 2.94
N TRP A 130 -3.75 -5.78 4.25
CA TRP A 130 -4.08 -7.12 4.73
C TRP A 130 -5.51 -7.51 4.41
N ILE A 131 -6.47 -6.58 4.55
CA ILE A 131 -7.87 -6.81 4.16
C ILE A 131 -7.96 -7.08 2.66
N ALA A 132 -7.29 -6.29 1.82
CA ALA A 132 -7.27 -6.51 0.39
C ALA A 132 -6.69 -7.89 0.04
N ALA A 133 -5.54 -8.26 0.62
CA ALA A 133 -4.92 -9.57 0.38
C ALA A 133 -5.85 -10.72 0.80
N GLY A 134 -6.46 -10.64 1.98
CA GLY A 134 -7.40 -11.64 2.48
C GLY A 134 -8.64 -11.75 1.61
N SER A 135 -9.28 -10.63 1.27
CA SER A 135 -10.49 -10.60 0.43
C SER A 135 -10.24 -11.19 -0.96
N TYR A 136 -9.16 -10.81 -1.63
CA TYR A 136 -8.82 -11.36 -2.95
C TYR A 136 -8.43 -12.84 -2.88
N THR A 137 -7.77 -13.29 -1.82
CA THR A 137 -7.46 -14.70 -1.63
C THR A 137 -8.74 -15.53 -1.44
N LEU A 138 -9.69 -15.05 -0.63
CA LEU A 138 -10.98 -15.71 -0.43
C LEU A 138 -11.79 -15.75 -1.73
N LEU A 139 -11.84 -14.64 -2.46
CA LEU A 139 -12.56 -14.56 -3.73
C LEU A 139 -11.95 -15.51 -4.77
N PHE A 140 -10.64 -15.60 -4.84
CA PHE A 140 -9.95 -16.54 -5.71
C PHE A 140 -10.24 -18.01 -5.33
N ALA A 141 -10.21 -18.34 -4.03
CA ALA A 141 -10.56 -19.67 -3.52
C ALA A 141 -12.03 -20.01 -3.83
N TYR A 142 -12.94 -19.05 -3.72
CA TYR A 142 -14.34 -19.22 -4.12
C TYR A 142 -14.46 -19.56 -5.61
N HIS A 143 -13.81 -18.82 -6.49
CA HIS A 143 -13.81 -19.14 -7.93
C HIS A 143 -13.27 -20.53 -8.22
N LEU A 144 -12.17 -20.93 -7.56
CA LEU A 144 -11.64 -22.29 -7.71
C LEU A 144 -12.62 -23.37 -7.25
N SER A 145 -13.42 -23.10 -6.21
CA SER A 145 -14.43 -24.06 -5.74
C SER A 145 -15.52 -24.29 -6.76
N LEU A 146 -15.92 -23.25 -7.49
CA LEU A 146 -16.94 -23.36 -8.55
C LEU A 146 -16.49 -24.28 -9.70
N PHE A 147 -15.20 -24.28 -10.05
CA PHE A 147 -14.66 -25.15 -11.09
C PHE A 147 -14.54 -26.63 -10.68
N ARG A 148 -14.57 -26.94 -9.38
CA ARG A 148 -14.56 -28.33 -8.91
C ARG A 148 -15.92 -28.99 -8.90
N VAL A 149 -16.98 -28.19 -8.96
CA VAL A 149 -18.38 -28.65 -8.85
C VAL A 149 -19.05 -28.71 -10.24
N ALA A 150 -18.46 -28.07 -11.24
CA ALA A 150 -18.90 -28.11 -12.64
C ALA A 150 -18.22 -29.25 -13.38
#